data_030a16f5c911a109a26ebd5be22e792e
#
_entry.id   030a16f5c911a109a26ebd5be22e792e
#
_cell.length_a   1.000
_cell.length_b   1.000
_cell.length_c   1.000
_cell.angle_alpha   90.00
_cell.angle_beta   90.00
_cell.angle_gamma   90.00
#
_symmetry.space_group_name_H-M   'P 1'
#
loop_
_entity.id
_entity.type
_entity.pdbx_description
1 polymer ?
#
loop_
_entity_poly.entity_id
_entity_poly.type
_entity_poly.pdbx_seq_one_letter_code
_entity_poly.pdbx_strand_id
1 'polypeptide(L)'
;MTISRRHFLRGSAQFTLAAPLLGAVAPLWAAPPPAGIDYSLITKPFRGKKVSAKDITQHDVGGLALFAGSGCNVVALAGKDGALLVDGGQAVNSALLLQAVHGRLGTRRIHTLVNTHWHPDQIGLNEVAGKDHATIIAHEVTRLAVGRRLRSPLFDGTIGPLPEAARPTMTTYDRGAFEFAGEEVQYRHLPGAHTDGDLFVYFPKRNVVVAGGPVTSDRWPVIDYLNGGFMHGFVRSYDILAELVKPDTLVVPASGPVITGADVVNMRALYWDLFKQFFVLFNKGLGPRDVAEFNAGKEFRGVVPIVAERPLKDSPLLQQLGDPSQFLEFAYRSTQLATLPF
;
A
#
# COMPACT_ATOMS: atom_id res chain seq x y z
N MET A 1 -26.18 -34.88 46.05
CA MET A 1 -25.40 -34.28 47.14
C MET A 1 -25.26 -32.78 46.90
N THR A 2 -26.06 -32.00 47.58
CA THR A 2 -26.19 -30.56 47.45
C THR A 2 -25.27 -29.92 48.50
N ILE A 3 -24.26 -29.16 48.08
CA ILE A 3 -23.39 -28.42 49.00
C ILE A 3 -23.92 -27.00 49.15
N SER A 4 -24.33 -26.68 50.36
CA SER A 4 -24.95 -25.42 50.81
C SER A 4 -23.96 -24.25 50.86
N ARG A 5 -24.44 -23.08 50.37
CA ARG A 5 -23.75 -21.76 50.35
C ARG A 5 -23.80 -21.01 51.70
N ARG A 6 -23.43 -21.61 52.81
CA ARG A 6 -23.46 -20.89 54.12
C ARG A 6 -22.32 -21.31 55.01
N HIS A 7 -21.09 -20.89 54.68
CA HIS A 7 -20.01 -20.83 55.71
C HIS A 7 -18.76 -20.09 55.17
N PHE A 8 -18.95 -18.82 54.82
CA PHE A 8 -17.79 -17.96 54.50
C PHE A 8 -18.03 -16.52 54.95
N LEU A 9 -18.34 -16.32 56.27
CA LEU A 9 -18.33 -15.00 56.88
C LEU A 9 -18.12 -15.17 58.38
N ARG A 10 -16.88 -15.22 58.85
CA ARG A 10 -16.43 -14.81 60.20
C ARG A 10 -14.90 -14.95 60.28
N GLY A 11 -14.24 -13.85 59.98
CA GLY A 11 -12.82 -13.66 60.21
C GLY A 11 -12.51 -12.17 60.03
N SER A 12 -12.92 -11.35 61.04
CA SER A 12 -12.55 -9.92 61.07
C SER A 12 -11.10 -9.79 61.49
N ALA A 13 -10.20 -9.68 60.49
CA ALA A 13 -8.85 -9.19 60.73
C ALA A 13 -8.89 -7.65 60.56
N GLN A 14 -8.64 -6.94 61.61
CA GLN A 14 -8.41 -5.49 61.59
C GLN A 14 -7.11 -5.22 60.82
N PHE A 15 -7.23 -4.83 59.56
CA PHE A 15 -6.12 -4.23 58.82
C PHE A 15 -6.14 -2.72 59.06
N THR A 16 -5.16 -2.23 59.78
CA THR A 16 -4.84 -0.81 59.86
C THR A 16 -4.43 -0.36 58.45
N LEU A 17 -5.31 0.41 57.80
CA LEU A 17 -5.01 1.08 56.55
C LEU A 17 -3.96 2.15 56.78
N ALA A 18 -2.68 1.84 56.53
CA ALA A 18 -1.70 2.88 56.21
C ALA A 18 -2.11 3.45 54.85
N ALA A 19 -2.54 4.70 54.81
CA ALA A 19 -2.81 5.43 53.59
C ALA A 19 -1.54 5.45 52.73
N PRO A 20 -1.55 4.88 51.51
CA PRO A 20 -0.43 5.15 50.61
C PRO A 20 -0.51 6.62 50.22
N LEU A 21 0.59 7.34 50.34
CA LEU A 21 0.84 8.60 49.68
C LEU A 21 0.62 8.36 48.17
N LEU A 22 -0.59 8.62 47.72
CA LEU A 22 -0.89 8.75 46.28
C LEU A 22 -0.18 10.01 45.79
N GLY A 23 1.13 9.89 45.57
CA GLY A 23 1.83 10.78 44.67
C GLY A 23 1.08 10.67 43.33
N ALA A 24 0.51 11.79 42.89
CA ALA A 24 -0.12 11.86 41.58
C ALA A 24 0.90 11.43 40.52
N VAL A 25 0.82 10.16 40.10
CA VAL A 25 1.56 9.70 38.91
C VAL A 25 0.90 10.40 37.75
N ALA A 26 1.51 11.49 37.30
CA ALA A 26 1.07 12.12 36.05
C ALA A 26 1.06 11.02 34.96
N PRO A 27 0.01 10.89 34.21
CA PRO A 27 -0.06 9.87 33.16
C PRO A 27 1.12 10.09 32.21
N LEU A 28 1.80 9.01 31.82
CA LEU A 28 3.02 9.04 30.96
C LEU A 28 2.86 9.86 29.67
N TRP A 29 1.62 10.07 29.20
CA TRP A 29 1.29 10.94 28.07
C TRP A 29 1.30 12.44 28.40
N ALA A 30 1.34 12.83 29.68
CA ALA A 30 1.42 14.23 30.13
C ALA A 30 2.87 14.69 30.44
N ALA A 31 3.85 13.79 30.30
CA ALA A 31 5.25 14.21 30.40
C ALA A 31 5.60 15.09 29.19
N PRO A 32 6.28 16.23 29.41
CA PRO A 32 6.78 17.01 28.28
C PRO A 32 7.71 16.13 27.44
N PRO A 33 7.64 16.28 26.12
CA PRO A 33 8.49 15.51 25.22
C PRO A 33 9.97 15.69 25.56
N PRO A 34 10.82 14.66 25.39
CA PRO A 34 12.25 14.78 25.63
C PRO A 34 12.85 15.94 24.86
N ALA A 35 13.65 16.76 25.51
CA ALA A 35 14.35 17.87 24.87
C ALA A 35 15.25 17.34 23.75
N GLY A 36 15.18 17.95 22.56
CA GLY A 36 16.03 17.62 21.42
C GLY A 36 15.36 16.77 20.31
N ILE A 37 14.11 16.33 20.50
CA ILE A 37 13.36 15.72 19.40
C ILE A 37 12.59 16.79 18.65
N ASP A 38 12.88 16.95 17.36
CA ASP A 38 12.08 17.83 16.48
C ASP A 38 10.73 17.15 16.15
N TYR A 39 9.73 17.47 16.96
CA TYR A 39 8.37 16.95 16.77
C TYR A 39 7.68 17.48 15.50
N SER A 40 8.21 18.55 14.88
CA SER A 40 7.66 19.07 13.63
C SER A 40 7.79 18.05 12.51
N LEU A 41 8.84 17.25 12.51
CA LEU A 41 9.04 16.14 11.55
C LEU A 41 7.99 15.02 11.69
N ILE A 42 7.39 14.89 12.91
CA ILE A 42 6.40 13.84 13.20
C ILE A 42 4.96 14.34 13.01
N THR A 43 4.77 15.65 12.95
CA THR A 43 3.43 16.27 12.87
C THR A 43 3.16 16.99 11.56
N LYS A 44 4.21 17.27 10.78
CA LYS A 44 4.10 17.94 9.47
C LYS A 44 3.21 17.11 8.53
N PRO A 45 2.13 17.68 7.99
CA PRO A 45 1.30 16.96 7.04
C PRO A 45 2.04 16.72 5.71
N PHE A 46 1.84 15.55 5.12
CA PHE A 46 2.26 15.30 3.75
C PHE A 46 1.54 16.25 2.78
N ARG A 47 2.27 16.90 1.89
CA ARG A 47 1.72 17.90 0.97
C ARG A 47 1.61 17.44 -0.48
N GLY A 48 2.32 16.39 -0.85
CA GLY A 48 2.42 15.93 -2.22
C GLY A 48 3.25 16.85 -3.12
N LYS A 49 3.44 16.42 -4.35
CA LYS A 49 4.15 17.16 -5.41
C LYS A 49 3.14 17.69 -6.42
N LYS A 50 3.11 19.02 -6.61
CA LYS A 50 2.31 19.63 -7.67
C LYS A 50 2.91 19.31 -9.03
N VAL A 51 2.02 19.05 -9.99
CA VAL A 51 2.34 18.87 -11.41
C VAL A 51 1.58 19.90 -12.24
N SER A 52 1.91 20.01 -13.51
CA SER A 52 1.16 20.81 -14.49
C SER A 52 0.27 19.91 -15.37
N ALA A 53 -0.66 20.49 -16.11
CA ALA A 53 -1.56 19.73 -16.97
C ALA A 53 -0.81 18.91 -18.04
N LYS A 54 0.35 19.38 -18.52
CA LYS A 54 1.19 18.67 -19.50
C LYS A 54 1.87 17.43 -18.93
N ASP A 55 1.99 17.34 -17.59
CA ASP A 55 2.61 16.19 -16.92
C ASP A 55 1.61 15.03 -16.74
N ILE A 56 0.30 15.29 -16.92
CA ILE A 56 -0.74 14.26 -16.89
C ILE A 56 -0.92 13.72 -18.31
N THR A 57 -0.39 12.53 -18.54
CA THR A 57 -0.52 11.84 -19.82
C THR A 57 -1.75 10.93 -19.84
N GLN A 58 -2.26 10.64 -21.04
CA GLN A 58 -3.44 9.84 -21.25
C GLN A 58 -3.15 8.75 -22.28
N HIS A 59 -3.54 7.52 -21.96
CA HIS A 59 -3.34 6.34 -22.80
C HIS A 59 -4.63 5.51 -22.85
N ASP A 60 -4.70 4.60 -23.81
CA ASP A 60 -5.68 3.52 -23.81
C ASP A 60 -5.03 2.25 -23.28
N VAL A 61 -5.76 1.51 -22.45
CA VAL A 61 -5.36 0.20 -21.96
C VAL A 61 -6.55 -0.76 -22.02
N GLY A 62 -6.61 -1.57 -23.08
CA GLY A 62 -7.72 -2.50 -23.29
C GLY A 62 -9.09 -1.79 -23.41
N GLY A 63 -9.12 -0.57 -23.94
CA GLY A 63 -10.33 0.26 -24.03
C GLY A 63 -10.74 0.95 -22.72
N LEU A 64 -9.90 0.92 -21.69
CA LEU A 64 -10.00 1.76 -20.51
C LEU A 64 -9.11 3.00 -20.69
N ALA A 65 -9.49 4.13 -20.10
CA ALA A 65 -8.63 5.30 -20.07
C ALA A 65 -7.62 5.17 -18.92
N LEU A 66 -6.33 5.35 -19.20
CA LEU A 66 -5.25 5.40 -18.22
C LEU A 66 -4.71 6.83 -18.16
N PHE A 67 -4.64 7.38 -16.95
CA PHE A 67 -4.03 8.68 -16.65
C PHE A 67 -2.78 8.46 -15.79
N ALA A 68 -1.64 8.98 -16.22
CA ALA A 68 -0.40 8.92 -15.45
C ALA A 68 0.12 10.33 -15.13
N GLY A 69 1.00 10.46 -14.13
CA GLY A 69 1.65 11.71 -13.77
C GLY A 69 1.01 12.51 -12.65
N SER A 70 -0.20 12.14 -12.19
CA SER A 70 -0.87 12.82 -11.06
C SER A 70 -0.43 12.33 -9.67
N GLY A 71 0.49 11.38 -9.60
CA GLY A 71 0.97 10.71 -8.38
C GLY A 71 1.07 9.21 -8.55
N CYS A 72 0.08 8.62 -9.18
CA CYS A 72 0.04 7.21 -9.58
C CYS A 72 -0.61 7.07 -10.97
N ASN A 73 -0.69 5.86 -11.47
CA ASN A 73 -1.55 5.47 -12.56
C ASN A 73 -3.00 5.41 -12.09
N VAL A 74 -3.91 6.06 -12.82
CA VAL A 74 -5.34 6.07 -12.55
C VAL A 74 -6.06 5.50 -13.75
N VAL A 75 -6.83 4.43 -13.55
CA VAL A 75 -7.62 3.80 -14.62
C VAL A 75 -9.06 4.27 -14.51
N ALA A 76 -9.69 4.58 -15.65
CA ALA A 76 -11.05 5.05 -15.66
C ALA A 76 -11.90 4.41 -16.77
N LEU A 77 -13.18 4.20 -16.46
CA LEU A 77 -14.21 3.72 -17.38
C LEU A 77 -15.42 4.66 -17.31
N ALA A 78 -15.88 5.12 -18.48
CA ALA A 78 -17.08 5.93 -18.58
C ALA A 78 -18.33 5.11 -18.27
N GLY A 79 -19.23 5.66 -17.47
CA GLY A 79 -20.56 5.14 -17.21
C GLY A 79 -21.63 6.18 -17.47
N LYS A 80 -22.90 5.76 -17.49
CA LYS A 80 -24.05 6.64 -17.74
C LYS A 80 -24.18 7.76 -16.70
N ASP A 81 -23.94 7.43 -15.42
CA ASP A 81 -24.16 8.33 -14.29
C ASP A 81 -22.85 8.86 -13.67
N GLY A 82 -21.75 8.79 -14.42
CA GLY A 82 -20.42 9.18 -13.99
C GLY A 82 -19.36 8.15 -14.36
N ALA A 83 -18.14 8.33 -13.90
CA ALA A 83 -17.03 7.42 -14.17
C ALA A 83 -16.77 6.45 -13.01
N LEU A 84 -16.32 5.24 -13.32
CA LEU A 84 -15.56 4.38 -12.43
C LEU A 84 -14.09 4.78 -12.53
N LEU A 85 -13.44 4.99 -11.39
CA LEU A 85 -11.99 5.17 -11.30
C LEU A 85 -11.37 4.10 -10.41
N VAL A 86 -10.16 3.68 -10.76
CA VAL A 86 -9.28 2.92 -9.89
C VAL A 86 -8.10 3.82 -9.54
N ASP A 87 -7.97 4.13 -8.27
CA ASP A 87 -7.08 5.13 -7.67
C ASP A 87 -7.39 6.58 -8.06
N GLY A 88 -6.70 7.54 -7.43
CA GLY A 88 -7.08 8.95 -7.54
C GLY A 88 -5.91 9.95 -7.54
N GLY A 89 -4.67 9.50 -7.74
CA GLY A 89 -3.52 10.39 -7.72
C GLY A 89 -3.31 11.09 -6.38
N GLN A 90 -2.46 12.11 -6.35
CA GLN A 90 -2.24 12.96 -5.17
C GLN A 90 -3.29 14.08 -5.07
N ALA A 91 -3.78 14.36 -3.87
CA ALA A 91 -4.82 15.37 -3.60
C ALA A 91 -4.49 16.77 -4.16
N VAL A 92 -3.22 17.15 -4.13
CA VAL A 92 -2.75 18.43 -4.67
C VAL A 92 -2.96 18.57 -6.18
N ASN A 93 -3.17 17.46 -6.90
CA ASN A 93 -3.35 17.38 -8.35
C ASN A 93 -4.80 17.03 -8.76
N SER A 94 -5.73 16.88 -7.80
CA SER A 94 -7.11 16.43 -8.03
C SER A 94 -7.84 17.22 -9.11
N ALA A 95 -7.72 18.55 -9.11
CA ALA A 95 -8.40 19.40 -10.08
C ALA A 95 -7.91 19.16 -11.51
N LEU A 96 -6.60 18.99 -11.69
CA LEU A 96 -5.99 18.70 -13.00
C LEU A 96 -6.36 17.30 -13.49
N LEU A 97 -6.35 16.32 -12.59
CA LEU A 97 -6.76 14.94 -12.92
C LEU A 97 -8.23 14.90 -13.35
N LEU A 98 -9.14 15.55 -12.59
CA LEU A 98 -10.56 15.63 -12.97
C LEU A 98 -10.78 16.37 -14.30
N GLN A 99 -9.97 17.38 -14.59
CA GLN A 99 -10.03 18.03 -15.90
C GLN A 99 -9.63 17.06 -17.03
N ALA A 100 -8.58 16.26 -16.82
CA ALA A 100 -8.15 15.26 -17.80
C ALA A 100 -9.22 14.15 -17.95
N VAL A 101 -9.80 13.66 -16.86
CA VAL A 101 -10.91 12.69 -16.87
C VAL A 101 -12.11 13.24 -17.64
N HIS A 102 -12.50 14.50 -17.37
CA HIS A 102 -13.60 15.15 -18.09
C HIS A 102 -13.31 15.26 -19.59
N GLY A 103 -12.12 15.71 -19.95
CA GLY A 103 -11.73 15.82 -21.36
C GLY A 103 -11.76 14.49 -22.11
N ARG A 104 -11.44 13.38 -21.45
CA ARG A 104 -11.40 12.04 -22.04
C ARG A 104 -12.75 11.32 -22.04
N LEU A 105 -13.54 11.46 -20.97
CA LEU A 105 -14.75 10.67 -20.69
C LEU A 105 -16.05 11.48 -20.79
N GLY A 106 -15.98 12.80 -20.94
CA GLY A 106 -17.15 13.68 -20.98
C GLY A 106 -17.82 13.92 -19.62
N THR A 107 -17.27 13.42 -18.52
CA THR A 107 -17.83 13.59 -17.19
C THR A 107 -16.74 13.91 -16.14
N ARG A 108 -17.08 14.75 -15.17
CA ARG A 108 -16.25 14.97 -13.97
C ARG A 108 -16.79 14.24 -12.75
N ARG A 109 -18.02 13.75 -12.83
CA ARG A 109 -18.65 13.00 -11.75
C ARG A 109 -17.99 11.64 -11.61
N ILE A 110 -17.58 11.31 -10.41
CA ILE A 110 -17.11 9.98 -10.02
C ILE A 110 -18.32 9.25 -9.43
N HIS A 111 -18.74 8.16 -10.07
CA HIS A 111 -19.78 7.28 -9.55
C HIS A 111 -19.20 6.27 -8.55
N THR A 112 -18.08 5.67 -8.92
CA THR A 112 -17.38 4.68 -8.10
C THR A 112 -15.87 4.94 -8.14
N LEU A 113 -15.24 4.92 -6.99
CA LEU A 113 -13.78 5.00 -6.84
C LEU A 113 -13.30 3.76 -6.09
N VAL A 114 -12.40 2.99 -6.68
CA VAL A 114 -11.74 1.86 -6.01
C VAL A 114 -10.35 2.29 -5.62
N ASN A 115 -10.01 2.25 -4.33
CA ASN A 115 -8.64 2.48 -3.88
C ASN A 115 -7.90 1.15 -3.80
N THR A 116 -6.78 1.04 -4.51
CA THR A 116 -5.92 -0.14 -4.39
C THR A 116 -5.27 -0.21 -3.01
N HIS A 117 -4.91 0.91 -2.41
CA HIS A 117 -4.42 1.02 -1.03
C HIS A 117 -4.53 2.47 -0.52
N TRP A 118 -4.04 2.72 0.70
CA TRP A 118 -4.27 3.99 1.41
C TRP A 118 -3.19 5.07 1.19
N HIS A 119 -2.13 4.84 0.44
CA HIS A 119 -1.08 5.84 0.26
C HIS A 119 -1.59 7.12 -0.41
N PRO A 120 -1.03 8.29 -0.07
CA PRO A 120 -1.57 9.58 -0.48
C PRO A 120 -1.48 9.84 -1.98
N ASP A 121 -0.71 9.07 -2.70
CA ASP A 121 -0.60 9.10 -4.15
C ASP A 121 -1.69 8.29 -4.87
N GLN A 122 -2.50 7.51 -4.13
CA GLN A 122 -3.65 6.77 -4.67
C GLN A 122 -5.00 7.36 -4.27
N ILE A 123 -5.09 7.98 -3.10
CA ILE A 123 -6.39 8.37 -2.50
C ILE A 123 -6.75 9.85 -2.71
N GLY A 124 -6.02 10.57 -3.57
CA GLY A 124 -6.14 12.02 -3.70
C GLY A 124 -7.51 12.51 -4.17
N LEU A 125 -8.26 11.71 -4.92
CA LEU A 125 -9.63 12.04 -5.33
C LEU A 125 -10.70 11.66 -4.32
N ASN A 126 -10.37 10.96 -3.21
CA ASN A 126 -11.37 10.45 -2.28
C ASN A 126 -12.30 11.54 -1.74
N GLU A 127 -11.75 12.68 -1.30
CA GLU A 127 -12.57 13.75 -0.72
C GLU A 127 -13.53 14.36 -1.74
N VAL A 128 -13.07 14.55 -2.98
CA VAL A 128 -13.92 15.08 -4.05
C VAL A 128 -15.02 14.07 -4.41
N ALA A 129 -14.64 12.80 -4.58
CA ALA A 129 -15.57 11.71 -4.89
C ALA A 129 -16.62 11.55 -3.79
N GLY A 130 -16.24 11.53 -2.51
CA GLY A 130 -17.16 11.36 -1.41
C GLY A 130 -18.08 12.57 -1.19
N LYS A 131 -17.63 13.80 -1.45
CA LYS A 131 -18.48 14.99 -1.44
C LYS A 131 -19.53 14.95 -2.55
N ASP A 132 -19.25 14.26 -3.66
CA ASP A 132 -20.22 14.02 -4.76
C ASP A 132 -20.96 12.69 -4.60
N HIS A 133 -20.97 12.13 -3.40
CA HIS A 133 -21.66 10.88 -3.03
C HIS A 133 -21.27 9.66 -3.87
N ALA A 134 -20.03 9.59 -4.32
CA ALA A 134 -19.48 8.41 -4.97
C ALA A 134 -19.38 7.23 -3.98
N THR A 135 -19.56 6.01 -4.47
CA THR A 135 -19.17 4.82 -3.72
C THR A 135 -17.64 4.69 -3.74
N ILE A 136 -17.02 4.75 -2.57
CA ILE A 136 -15.57 4.53 -2.43
C ILE A 136 -15.34 3.12 -1.89
N ILE A 137 -14.73 2.25 -2.70
CA ILE A 137 -14.45 0.85 -2.39
C ILE A 137 -12.98 0.69 -2.02
N ALA A 138 -12.70 -0.01 -0.93
CA ALA A 138 -11.32 -0.33 -0.52
C ALA A 138 -11.28 -1.59 0.37
N HIS A 139 -10.08 -2.05 0.70
CA HIS A 139 -9.92 -3.00 1.80
C HIS A 139 -10.26 -2.32 3.14
N GLU A 140 -10.79 -3.09 4.09
CA GLU A 140 -11.17 -2.54 5.41
C GLU A 140 -9.98 -1.90 6.13
N VAL A 141 -8.78 -2.48 6.02
CA VAL A 141 -7.56 -1.89 6.60
C VAL A 141 -7.26 -0.52 5.99
N THR A 142 -7.46 -0.33 4.69
CA THR A 142 -7.35 0.98 4.03
C THR A 142 -8.33 1.99 4.64
N ARG A 143 -9.60 1.61 4.90
CA ARG A 143 -10.57 2.49 5.56
C ARG A 143 -10.12 2.88 6.98
N LEU A 144 -9.61 1.92 7.74
CA LEU A 144 -9.08 2.17 9.09
C LEU A 144 -7.83 3.05 9.05
N ALA A 145 -6.95 2.82 8.08
CA ALA A 145 -5.71 3.59 7.89
C ALA A 145 -6.00 5.07 7.64
N VAL A 146 -6.89 5.40 6.69
CA VAL A 146 -7.22 6.80 6.36
C VAL A 146 -8.00 7.51 7.48
N GLY A 147 -8.57 6.76 8.42
CA GLY A 147 -9.29 7.29 9.60
C GLY A 147 -8.37 7.75 10.74
N ARG A 148 -7.07 7.50 10.67
CA ARG A 148 -6.08 7.82 11.71
C ARG A 148 -4.87 8.55 11.13
N ARG A 149 -4.03 9.11 12.01
CA ARG A 149 -2.76 9.70 11.59
C ARG A 149 -1.72 8.60 11.43
N LEU A 150 -1.11 8.51 10.26
CA LEU A 150 -0.10 7.53 9.90
C LEU A 150 1.19 8.20 9.46
N ARG A 151 2.29 7.45 9.61
CA ARG A 151 3.57 7.71 8.97
C ARG A 151 3.96 6.51 8.13
N SER A 152 4.59 6.79 7.02
CA SER A 152 5.26 5.79 6.19
C SER A 152 6.70 6.25 5.96
N PRO A 153 7.67 5.35 5.88
CA PRO A 153 9.03 5.71 5.50
C PRO A 153 9.15 6.27 4.09
N LEU A 154 8.06 6.21 3.31
CA LEU A 154 7.98 6.63 1.91
C LEU A 154 7.69 8.11 1.73
N PHE A 155 7.12 8.76 2.74
CA PHE A 155 6.60 10.11 2.60
C PHE A 155 7.16 11.04 3.68
N ASP A 156 7.57 12.24 3.27
CA ASP A 156 7.93 13.29 4.20
C ASP A 156 6.66 13.89 4.82
N GLY A 157 6.36 13.46 6.05
CA GLY A 157 5.22 13.94 6.81
C GLY A 157 4.24 12.85 7.26
N THR A 158 3.09 13.30 7.77
CA THR A 158 2.00 12.45 8.24
C THR A 158 0.81 12.50 7.28
N ILE A 159 0.09 11.38 7.22
CA ILE A 159 -1.11 11.21 6.40
C ILE A 159 -2.29 11.01 7.34
N GLY A 160 -3.43 11.64 7.04
CA GLY A 160 -4.65 11.51 7.82
C GLY A 160 -4.63 12.18 9.22
N PRO A 161 -5.71 12.02 9.99
CA PRO A 161 -6.97 11.40 9.55
C PRO A 161 -7.62 12.20 8.42
N LEU A 162 -8.13 11.50 7.42
CA LEU A 162 -8.88 12.17 6.34
C LEU A 162 -10.29 12.56 6.82
N PRO A 163 -10.89 13.61 6.21
CA PRO A 163 -12.31 13.93 6.41
C PRO A 163 -13.22 12.71 6.16
N GLU A 164 -14.36 12.68 6.81
CA GLU A 164 -15.30 11.55 6.68
C GLU A 164 -15.70 11.29 5.21
N ALA A 165 -15.94 12.34 4.45
CA ALA A 165 -16.25 12.24 3.03
C ALA A 165 -15.15 11.55 2.20
N ALA A 166 -13.89 11.55 2.66
CA ALA A 166 -12.77 10.92 1.96
C ALA A 166 -12.56 9.45 2.35
N ARG A 167 -13.36 8.92 3.27
CA ARG A 167 -13.21 7.54 3.74
C ARG A 167 -13.99 6.56 2.87
N PRO A 168 -13.46 5.34 2.65
CA PRO A 168 -14.21 4.30 1.95
C PRO A 168 -15.58 4.05 2.56
N THR A 169 -16.61 3.99 1.71
CA THR A 169 -18.01 3.76 2.08
C THR A 169 -18.40 2.29 1.92
N MET A 170 -17.66 1.54 1.12
CA MET A 170 -17.81 0.10 0.94
C MET A 170 -16.44 -0.57 1.13
N THR A 171 -16.41 -1.64 1.92
CA THR A 171 -15.15 -2.34 2.23
C THR A 171 -15.25 -3.83 2.00
N THR A 172 -14.09 -4.46 1.80
CA THR A 172 -13.91 -5.91 1.74
C THR A 172 -12.75 -6.35 2.63
N TYR A 173 -12.77 -7.61 3.05
CA TYR A 173 -11.62 -8.28 3.68
C TYR A 173 -10.90 -9.26 2.75
N ASP A 174 -11.52 -9.67 1.64
CA ASP A 174 -10.91 -10.62 0.69
C ASP A 174 -11.15 -10.16 -0.74
N ARG A 175 -12.37 -10.33 -1.25
CA ARG A 175 -12.70 -10.09 -2.65
C ARG A 175 -14.12 -9.57 -2.81
N GLY A 176 -14.40 -9.02 -3.98
CA GLY A 176 -15.74 -8.67 -4.42
C GLY A 176 -15.79 -8.45 -5.91
N ALA A 177 -17.01 -8.26 -6.41
CA ALA A 177 -17.28 -7.92 -7.78
C ALA A 177 -18.53 -7.06 -7.87
N PHE A 178 -18.61 -6.24 -8.93
CA PHE A 178 -19.81 -5.47 -9.26
C PHE A 178 -19.86 -5.21 -10.77
N GLU A 179 -21.05 -4.89 -11.24
CA GLU A 179 -21.25 -4.49 -12.64
C GLU A 179 -21.14 -2.97 -12.79
N PHE A 180 -20.39 -2.50 -13.78
CA PHE A 180 -20.31 -1.10 -14.13
C PHE A 180 -20.24 -0.92 -15.65
N ALA A 181 -21.19 -0.18 -16.23
CA ALA A 181 -21.29 0.09 -17.68
C ALA A 181 -21.21 -1.19 -18.56
N GLY A 182 -21.81 -2.30 -18.09
CA GLY A 182 -21.81 -3.59 -18.79
C GLY A 182 -20.51 -4.40 -18.65
N GLU A 183 -19.60 -3.93 -17.80
CA GLU A 183 -18.36 -4.63 -17.43
C GLU A 183 -18.47 -5.22 -16.04
N GLU A 184 -18.11 -6.48 -15.89
CA GLU A 184 -17.83 -7.05 -14.58
C GLU A 184 -16.50 -6.51 -14.09
N VAL A 185 -16.48 -5.93 -12.88
CA VAL A 185 -15.28 -5.42 -12.22
C VAL A 185 -15.05 -6.25 -10.97
N GLN A 186 -13.96 -6.99 -10.95
CA GLN A 186 -13.56 -7.82 -9.82
C GLN A 186 -12.43 -7.15 -9.05
N TYR A 187 -12.39 -7.34 -7.73
CA TYR A 187 -11.26 -6.91 -6.90
C TYR A 187 -10.94 -7.95 -5.84
N ARG A 188 -9.66 -8.04 -5.46
CA ARG A 188 -9.22 -9.00 -4.46
C ARG A 188 -8.05 -8.46 -3.65
N HIS A 189 -8.00 -8.82 -2.38
CA HIS A 189 -6.94 -8.50 -1.44
C HIS A 189 -5.63 -9.21 -1.79
N LEU A 190 -4.53 -8.47 -1.63
CA LEU A 190 -3.14 -8.93 -1.71
C LEU A 190 -2.54 -8.84 -0.29
N PRO A 191 -2.62 -9.91 0.53
CA PRO A 191 -2.34 -9.83 1.96
C PRO A 191 -0.90 -9.46 2.27
N GLY A 192 -0.72 -8.37 3.05
CA GLY A 192 0.58 -7.94 3.57
C GLY A 192 1.63 -7.69 2.49
N ALA A 193 1.24 -7.16 1.33
CA ALA A 193 2.12 -6.93 0.19
C ALA A 193 2.92 -5.62 0.33
N HIS A 194 2.50 -4.56 -0.35
CA HIS A 194 3.06 -3.23 -0.24
C HIS A 194 2.62 -2.55 1.06
N THR A 195 1.33 -2.74 1.42
CA THR A 195 0.71 -2.47 2.73
C THR A 195 -0.11 -3.70 3.17
N ASP A 196 -0.81 -3.62 4.29
CA ASP A 196 -1.76 -4.67 4.72
C ASP A 196 -3.18 -4.51 4.14
N GLY A 197 -3.42 -3.46 3.35
CA GLY A 197 -4.72 -3.13 2.75
C GLY A 197 -4.73 -3.11 1.22
N ASP A 198 -3.79 -3.79 0.56
CA ASP A 198 -3.68 -3.75 -0.90
C ASP A 198 -4.79 -4.55 -1.60
N LEU A 199 -5.37 -3.95 -2.65
CA LEU A 199 -6.27 -4.61 -3.60
C LEU A 199 -5.69 -4.54 -5.01
N PHE A 200 -5.95 -5.56 -5.82
CA PHE A 200 -5.95 -5.40 -7.27
C PHE A 200 -7.36 -5.30 -7.79
N VAL A 201 -7.54 -4.72 -8.99
CA VAL A 201 -8.80 -4.65 -9.71
C VAL A 201 -8.63 -5.33 -11.06
N TYR A 202 -9.57 -6.21 -11.44
CA TYR A 202 -9.53 -6.97 -12.67
C TYR A 202 -10.77 -6.71 -13.52
N PHE A 203 -10.56 -6.47 -14.80
CA PHE A 203 -11.57 -6.32 -15.85
C PHE A 203 -11.51 -7.55 -16.77
N PRO A 204 -12.26 -8.63 -16.48
CA PRO A 204 -12.11 -9.92 -17.19
C PRO A 204 -12.34 -9.83 -18.69
N LYS A 205 -13.37 -9.10 -19.13
CA LYS A 205 -13.70 -8.95 -20.56
C LYS A 205 -12.61 -8.21 -21.34
N ARG A 206 -11.82 -7.38 -20.66
CA ARG A 206 -10.75 -6.58 -21.26
C ARG A 206 -9.36 -7.18 -21.10
N ASN A 207 -9.25 -8.24 -20.30
CA ASN A 207 -7.99 -8.85 -19.91
C ASN A 207 -7.01 -7.81 -19.32
N VAL A 208 -7.51 -6.92 -18.43
CA VAL A 208 -6.75 -5.84 -17.77
C VAL A 208 -6.79 -6.00 -16.27
N VAL A 209 -5.61 -5.97 -15.65
CA VAL A 209 -5.43 -5.95 -14.19
C VAL A 209 -4.81 -4.62 -13.77
N VAL A 210 -5.42 -3.91 -12.81
CA VAL A 210 -4.81 -2.78 -12.11
C VAL A 210 -4.23 -3.34 -10.82
N ALA A 211 -2.91 -3.48 -10.76
CA ALA A 211 -2.23 -4.27 -9.73
C ALA A 211 -1.96 -3.51 -8.42
N GLY A 212 -2.05 -2.17 -8.44
CA GLY A 212 -1.79 -1.34 -7.25
C GLY A 212 -0.34 -1.36 -6.78
N GLY A 213 -0.13 -1.04 -5.50
CA GLY A 213 1.15 -0.77 -4.88
C GLY A 213 2.24 -1.84 -5.02
N PRO A 214 1.94 -3.14 -5.02
CA PRO A 214 2.97 -4.17 -5.19
C PRO A 214 3.69 -4.13 -6.54
N VAL A 215 3.06 -3.59 -7.58
CA VAL A 215 3.61 -3.58 -8.94
C VAL A 215 3.96 -2.15 -9.37
N THR A 216 5.21 -1.94 -9.71
CA THR A 216 5.75 -0.72 -10.33
C THR A 216 6.62 -1.10 -11.52
N SER A 217 6.73 -0.26 -12.53
CA SER A 217 7.51 -0.54 -13.74
C SER A 217 8.51 0.56 -14.09
N ASP A 218 8.52 1.67 -13.36
CA ASP A 218 9.46 2.79 -13.50
C ASP A 218 10.49 2.87 -12.36
N ARG A 219 10.32 2.06 -11.32
CA ARG A 219 11.19 1.98 -10.14
C ARG A 219 10.97 0.64 -9.43
N TRP A 220 11.88 0.30 -8.53
CA TRP A 220 11.66 -0.82 -7.61
C TRP A 220 10.46 -0.52 -6.70
N PRO A 221 9.58 -1.51 -6.47
CA PRO A 221 8.45 -1.33 -5.56
C PRO A 221 8.94 -1.07 -4.14
N VAL A 222 8.05 -0.64 -3.29
CA VAL A 222 8.37 -0.41 -1.88
C VAL A 222 7.50 -1.31 -1.01
N ILE A 223 8.06 -1.77 0.10
CA ILE A 223 7.35 -2.51 1.14
C ILE A 223 7.23 -1.59 2.33
N ASP A 224 6.02 -1.12 2.63
CA ASP A 224 5.75 -0.28 3.80
C ASP A 224 5.68 -1.15 5.07
N TYR A 225 6.85 -1.57 5.54
CA TYR A 225 6.98 -2.49 6.68
C TYR A 225 6.47 -1.89 8.01
N LEU A 226 6.27 -0.58 8.10
CA LEU A 226 5.67 0.05 9.27
C LEU A 226 4.14 -0.02 9.26
N ASN A 227 3.55 -0.31 8.11
CA ASN A 227 2.11 -0.35 7.89
C ASN A 227 1.65 -1.67 7.25
N GLY A 228 2.24 -2.77 7.71
CA GLY A 228 1.79 -4.12 7.41
C GLY A 228 2.20 -4.69 6.06
N GLY A 229 3.12 -4.03 5.33
CA GLY A 229 3.80 -4.60 4.19
C GLY A 229 4.94 -5.53 4.63
N PHE A 230 5.02 -6.75 4.11
CA PHE A 230 6.07 -7.70 4.42
C PHE A 230 6.54 -8.45 3.18
N MET A 231 7.82 -8.73 3.08
CA MET A 231 8.40 -9.42 1.91
C MET A 231 7.72 -10.77 1.63
N HIS A 232 7.32 -11.52 2.65
CA HIS A 232 6.55 -12.76 2.47
C HIS A 232 5.19 -12.50 1.81
N GLY A 233 4.41 -11.53 2.31
CA GLY A 233 3.13 -11.14 1.70
C GLY A 233 3.32 -10.58 0.28
N PHE A 234 4.41 -9.83 0.09
CA PHE A 234 4.77 -9.26 -1.21
C PHE A 234 5.00 -10.37 -2.26
N VAL A 235 5.81 -11.39 -1.98
CA VAL A 235 6.04 -12.50 -2.92
C VAL A 235 4.77 -13.35 -3.13
N ARG A 236 3.96 -13.54 -2.08
CA ARG A 236 2.66 -14.21 -2.17
C ARG A 236 1.66 -13.44 -3.05
N SER A 237 1.73 -12.11 -3.06
CA SER A 237 0.92 -11.28 -3.96
C SER A 237 1.25 -11.53 -5.43
N TYR A 238 2.51 -11.74 -5.72
CA TYR A 238 2.92 -12.15 -7.07
C TYR A 238 2.50 -13.56 -7.43
N ASP A 239 2.38 -14.50 -6.46
CA ASP A 239 1.75 -15.80 -6.72
C ASP A 239 0.29 -15.63 -7.14
N ILE A 240 -0.47 -14.82 -6.38
CA ILE A 240 -1.89 -14.54 -6.67
C ILE A 240 -2.06 -13.88 -8.04
N LEU A 241 -1.24 -12.91 -8.37
CA LEU A 241 -1.29 -12.23 -9.67
C LEU A 241 -0.89 -13.18 -10.81
N ALA A 242 0.16 -13.98 -10.64
CA ALA A 242 0.63 -14.93 -11.65
C ALA A 242 -0.37 -16.07 -11.94
N GLU A 243 -1.18 -16.46 -10.93
CA GLU A 243 -2.29 -17.41 -11.13
C GLU A 243 -3.45 -16.80 -11.93
N LEU A 244 -3.65 -15.48 -11.85
CA LEU A 244 -4.74 -14.76 -12.51
C LEU A 244 -4.42 -14.41 -13.96
N VAL A 245 -3.19 -13.95 -14.23
CA VAL A 245 -2.81 -13.35 -15.53
C VAL A 245 -2.46 -14.40 -16.57
N LYS A 246 -2.78 -14.11 -17.82
CA LYS A 246 -2.23 -14.77 -19.00
C LYS A 246 -1.01 -13.99 -19.50
N PRO A 247 -0.15 -14.55 -20.34
CA PRO A 247 1.02 -13.84 -20.85
C PRO A 247 0.72 -12.49 -21.51
N ASP A 248 -0.45 -12.37 -22.17
CA ASP A 248 -0.93 -11.18 -22.86
C ASP A 248 -1.82 -10.26 -22.02
N THR A 249 -2.09 -10.60 -20.74
CA THR A 249 -2.84 -9.74 -19.85
C THR A 249 -2.14 -8.40 -19.71
N LEU A 250 -2.88 -7.30 -19.88
CA LEU A 250 -2.37 -5.96 -19.63
C LEU A 250 -2.40 -5.69 -18.14
N VAL A 251 -1.25 -5.37 -17.56
CA VAL A 251 -1.12 -5.11 -16.12
C VAL A 251 -0.72 -3.67 -15.93
N VAL A 252 -1.61 -2.89 -15.31
CA VAL A 252 -1.38 -1.49 -14.95
C VAL A 252 -0.73 -1.46 -13.57
N PRO A 253 0.54 -1.03 -13.47
CA PRO A 253 1.23 -0.86 -12.19
C PRO A 253 0.76 0.39 -11.46
N ALA A 254 1.10 0.55 -10.19
CA ALA A 254 0.85 1.79 -9.45
C ALA A 254 1.57 2.99 -10.12
N SER A 255 2.74 2.76 -10.71
CA SER A 255 3.51 3.77 -11.44
C SER A 255 4.32 3.16 -12.57
N GLY A 256 4.56 3.95 -13.62
CA GLY A 256 5.30 3.56 -14.81
C GLY A 256 4.41 2.99 -15.92
N PRO A 257 5.01 2.54 -17.02
CA PRO A 257 4.33 1.97 -18.17
C PRO A 257 3.53 0.70 -17.85
N VAL A 258 2.49 0.43 -18.63
CA VAL A 258 1.75 -0.85 -18.61
C VAL A 258 2.70 -1.99 -18.97
N ILE A 259 2.63 -3.06 -18.22
CA ILE A 259 3.41 -4.28 -18.42
C ILE A 259 2.50 -5.45 -18.79
N THR A 260 3.07 -6.61 -19.05
CA THR A 260 2.33 -7.82 -19.43
C THR A 260 2.25 -8.81 -18.27
N GLY A 261 1.32 -9.77 -18.37
CA GLY A 261 1.26 -10.89 -17.44
C GLY A 261 2.54 -11.75 -17.47
N ALA A 262 3.23 -11.82 -18.63
CA ALA A 262 4.54 -12.47 -18.72
C ALA A 262 5.59 -11.77 -17.84
N ASP A 263 5.57 -10.42 -17.78
CA ASP A 263 6.46 -9.66 -16.90
C ASP A 263 6.17 -9.94 -15.43
N VAL A 264 4.90 -10.05 -15.04
CA VAL A 264 4.49 -10.41 -13.66
C VAL A 264 5.05 -11.77 -13.27
N VAL A 265 4.97 -12.78 -14.14
CA VAL A 265 5.52 -14.12 -13.90
C VAL A 265 7.06 -14.08 -13.74
N ASN A 266 7.75 -13.27 -14.55
CA ASN A 266 9.18 -13.08 -14.47
C ASN A 266 9.58 -12.38 -13.15
N MET A 267 8.86 -11.30 -12.77
CA MET A 267 9.08 -10.59 -11.51
C MET A 267 8.81 -11.49 -10.29
N ARG A 268 7.78 -12.34 -10.35
CA ARG A 268 7.51 -13.34 -9.32
C ARG A 268 8.74 -14.22 -9.06
N ALA A 269 9.36 -14.75 -10.09
CA ALA A 269 10.53 -15.60 -9.96
C ALA A 269 11.70 -14.85 -9.30
N LEU A 270 11.95 -13.60 -9.73
CA LEU A 270 12.98 -12.74 -9.14
C LEU A 270 12.75 -12.49 -7.65
N TYR A 271 11.53 -12.06 -7.27
CA TYR A 271 11.23 -11.71 -5.87
C TYR A 271 11.25 -12.92 -4.94
N TRP A 272 10.83 -14.10 -5.41
CA TRP A 272 10.98 -15.34 -4.64
C TRP A 272 12.45 -15.70 -4.39
N ASP A 273 13.33 -15.49 -5.36
CA ASP A 273 14.74 -15.76 -5.16
C ASP A 273 15.40 -14.75 -4.22
N LEU A 274 15.06 -13.45 -4.32
CA LEU A 274 15.50 -12.45 -3.36
C LEU A 274 15.03 -12.80 -1.94
N PHE A 275 13.78 -13.23 -1.78
CA PHE A 275 13.27 -13.64 -0.48
C PHE A 275 14.05 -14.81 0.12
N LYS A 276 14.36 -15.85 -0.68
CA LYS A 276 15.20 -16.97 -0.23
C LYS A 276 16.59 -16.50 0.19
N GLN A 277 17.19 -15.56 -0.56
CA GLN A 277 18.49 -15.00 -0.20
C GLN A 277 18.47 -14.24 1.11
N PHE A 278 17.40 -13.53 1.42
CA PHE A 278 17.25 -12.84 2.71
C PHE A 278 17.36 -13.81 3.89
N PHE A 279 16.79 -15.01 3.81
CA PHE A 279 16.98 -16.02 4.85
C PHE A 279 18.43 -16.48 4.99
N VAL A 280 19.16 -16.62 3.89
CA VAL A 280 20.59 -16.96 3.92
C VAL A 280 21.37 -15.86 4.63
N LEU A 281 21.10 -14.59 4.33
CA LEU A 281 21.77 -13.43 4.93
C LEU A 281 21.41 -13.31 6.44
N PHE A 282 20.15 -13.52 6.76
CA PHE A 282 19.67 -13.52 8.14
C PHE A 282 20.36 -14.59 8.99
N ASN A 283 20.49 -15.81 8.49
CA ASN A 283 21.18 -16.91 9.18
C ASN A 283 22.70 -16.65 9.35
N LYS A 284 23.27 -15.74 8.56
CA LYS A 284 24.65 -15.27 8.73
C LYS A 284 24.79 -14.12 9.73
N GLY A 285 23.68 -13.67 10.34
CA GLY A 285 23.67 -12.57 11.30
C GLY A 285 23.83 -11.17 10.68
N LEU A 286 23.60 -11.03 9.37
CA LEU A 286 23.72 -9.75 8.69
C LEU A 286 22.50 -8.86 8.97
N GLY A 287 22.74 -7.56 9.16
CA GLY A 287 21.70 -6.56 9.41
C GLY A 287 21.24 -5.84 8.14
N PRO A 288 20.18 -5.01 8.21
CA PRO A 288 19.67 -4.27 7.05
C PRO A 288 20.70 -3.31 6.44
N ARG A 289 21.61 -2.76 7.25
CA ARG A 289 22.71 -1.91 6.76
C ARG A 289 23.71 -2.70 5.94
N ASP A 290 24.02 -3.92 6.38
CA ASP A 290 24.92 -4.80 5.65
C ASP A 290 24.34 -5.15 4.28
N VAL A 291 23.03 -5.31 4.15
CA VAL A 291 22.34 -5.55 2.89
C VAL A 291 22.34 -4.32 1.98
N ALA A 292 22.25 -3.12 2.52
CA ALA A 292 22.31 -1.87 1.76
C ALA A 292 23.76 -1.55 1.32
N GLU A 293 24.74 -1.70 2.20
CA GLU A 293 26.17 -1.56 1.88
C GLU A 293 26.66 -2.60 0.87
N PHE A 294 26.05 -3.73 0.89
CA PHE A 294 26.17 -4.86 0.04
C PHE A 294 25.89 -4.55 -1.44
N ASN A 295 24.83 -3.77 -1.68
CA ASN A 295 24.45 -3.32 -3.00
C ASN A 295 25.40 -2.23 -3.53
N ALA A 296 26.12 -1.52 -2.64
CA ALA A 296 27.10 -0.50 -3.01
C ALA A 296 28.44 -1.04 -3.55
N GLY A 297 28.56 -2.33 -3.79
CA GLY A 297 29.71 -2.93 -4.48
C GLY A 297 30.90 -3.30 -3.61
N LYS A 298 30.76 -3.29 -2.28
CA LYS A 298 31.87 -3.58 -1.36
C LYS A 298 31.86 -4.99 -0.77
N GLU A 299 31.87 -6.02 -1.51
CA GLU A 299 32.07 -7.41 -1.04
C GLU A 299 30.86 -8.35 -1.07
N PHE A 300 29.71 -7.88 -1.49
CA PHE A 300 28.56 -8.77 -1.50
C PHE A 300 28.06 -9.04 -2.91
N ARG A 301 28.65 -10.01 -3.50
CA ARG A 301 28.32 -10.56 -4.81
C ARG A 301 27.09 -11.51 -4.77
N GLY A 302 26.29 -11.48 -3.69
CA GLY A 302 25.22 -12.46 -3.48
C GLY A 302 23.84 -12.03 -3.94
N VAL A 303 23.42 -10.76 -3.75
CA VAL A 303 22.08 -10.29 -4.14
C VAL A 303 22.10 -9.63 -5.52
N VAL A 304 23.12 -8.82 -5.81
CA VAL A 304 23.30 -8.19 -7.13
C VAL A 304 23.52 -9.23 -8.24
N PRO A 305 24.29 -10.31 -8.04
CA PRO A 305 24.40 -11.37 -9.05
C PRO A 305 23.06 -12.04 -9.37
N ILE A 306 22.14 -12.20 -8.41
CA ILE A 306 20.84 -12.82 -8.70
C ILE A 306 20.03 -11.98 -9.68
N VAL A 307 20.05 -10.67 -9.53
CA VAL A 307 19.46 -9.73 -10.49
C VAL A 307 20.27 -9.68 -11.79
N ALA A 308 21.62 -9.78 -11.69
CA ALA A 308 22.53 -9.64 -12.83
C ALA A 308 22.76 -10.94 -13.64
N GLU A 309 22.67 -12.11 -13.01
CA GLU A 309 22.99 -13.41 -13.63
C GLU A 309 21.77 -14.10 -14.27
N ARG A 310 20.55 -13.60 -14.03
CA ARG A 310 19.34 -14.15 -14.64
C ARG A 310 19.09 -13.61 -16.04
N PRO A 311 18.32 -14.34 -16.88
CA PRO A 311 17.81 -13.80 -18.16
C PRO A 311 17.11 -12.44 -18.02
N LEU A 312 16.73 -12.07 -16.80
CA LEU A 312 16.07 -10.80 -16.44
C LEU A 312 17.02 -9.59 -16.53
N LYS A 313 18.35 -9.76 -16.50
CA LYS A 313 19.31 -8.64 -16.68
C LYS A 313 19.12 -7.95 -18.05
N ASP A 314 18.62 -8.69 -19.04
CA ASP A 314 18.34 -8.18 -20.38
C ASP A 314 16.86 -7.75 -20.53
N SER A 315 16.05 -7.86 -19.45
CA SER A 315 14.67 -7.38 -19.45
C SER A 315 14.63 -5.85 -19.50
N PRO A 316 14.01 -5.24 -20.51
CA PRO A 316 13.81 -3.78 -20.56
C PRO A 316 13.17 -3.23 -19.29
N LEU A 317 12.26 -4.01 -18.67
CA LEU A 317 11.61 -3.64 -17.43
C LEU A 317 12.61 -3.47 -16.28
N LEU A 318 13.51 -4.41 -16.05
CA LEU A 318 14.49 -4.31 -14.96
C LEU A 318 15.46 -3.15 -15.14
N GLN A 319 15.82 -2.83 -16.38
CA GLN A 319 16.68 -1.68 -16.68
C GLN A 319 16.02 -0.35 -16.32
N GLN A 320 14.69 -0.28 -16.34
CA GLN A 320 13.90 0.93 -15.98
C GLN A 320 13.76 1.11 -14.47
N LEU A 321 13.89 0.05 -13.66
CA LEU A 321 13.64 0.12 -12.22
C LEU A 321 14.71 0.92 -11.43
N GLY A 322 15.89 1.12 -11.99
CA GLY A 322 16.97 1.88 -11.35
C GLY A 322 17.61 1.17 -10.15
N ASP A 323 18.01 1.94 -9.14
CA ASP A 323 18.70 1.44 -7.96
C ASP A 323 17.77 0.66 -7.01
N PRO A 324 18.05 -0.62 -6.70
CA PRO A 324 17.25 -1.45 -5.82
C PRO A 324 17.49 -1.22 -4.32
N SER A 325 18.43 -0.36 -3.91
CA SER A 325 18.91 -0.26 -2.52
C SER A 325 17.81 -0.05 -1.51
N GLN A 326 16.88 0.87 -1.77
CA GLN A 326 15.76 1.15 -0.88
C GLN A 326 14.81 -0.05 -0.78
N PHE A 327 14.49 -0.67 -1.91
CA PHE A 327 13.67 -1.89 -1.93
C PHE A 327 14.32 -3.01 -1.13
N LEU A 328 15.60 -3.29 -1.35
CA LEU A 328 16.33 -4.34 -0.66
C LEU A 328 16.38 -4.10 0.85
N GLU A 329 16.64 -2.85 1.28
CA GLU A 329 16.65 -2.49 2.70
C GLU A 329 15.28 -2.74 3.35
N PHE A 330 14.20 -2.24 2.75
CA PHE A 330 12.86 -2.35 3.32
C PHE A 330 12.33 -3.78 3.29
N ALA A 331 12.59 -4.51 2.21
CA ALA A 331 12.23 -5.90 2.09
C ALA A 331 12.95 -6.76 3.13
N TYR A 332 14.24 -6.51 3.36
CA TYR A 332 15.02 -7.22 4.37
C TYR A 332 14.55 -6.88 5.80
N ARG A 333 14.31 -5.59 6.12
CA ARG A 333 13.75 -5.17 7.41
C ARG A 333 12.40 -5.84 7.67
N SER A 334 11.53 -5.91 6.68
CA SER A 334 10.23 -6.56 6.79
C SER A 334 10.35 -8.06 7.06
N THR A 335 11.35 -8.73 6.48
CA THR A 335 11.64 -10.15 6.73
C THR A 335 12.09 -10.36 8.19
N GLN A 336 12.95 -9.48 8.72
CA GLN A 336 13.40 -9.57 10.11
C GLN A 336 12.23 -9.37 11.10
N LEU A 337 11.36 -8.38 10.86
CA LEU A 337 10.22 -8.13 11.74
C LEU A 337 9.25 -9.32 11.77
N ALA A 338 9.05 -10.00 10.65
CA ALA A 338 8.19 -11.18 10.57
C ALA A 338 8.77 -12.42 11.30
N THR A 339 10.06 -12.44 11.61
CA THR A 339 10.75 -13.56 12.29
C THR A 339 10.98 -13.33 13.78
N LEU A 340 10.72 -12.12 14.29
CA LEU A 340 10.81 -11.85 15.71
C LEU A 340 9.64 -12.53 16.45
N PRO A 341 9.89 -13.28 17.54
CA PRO A 341 8.81 -13.76 18.40
C PRO A 341 8.10 -12.56 19.04
N PHE A 342 6.77 -12.51 18.95
CA PHE A 342 5.93 -11.57 19.66
C PHE A 342 5.83 -11.94 21.13
#